data_b792586c058e3b9af80ec9a1c17b6a27
#
_entry.id   b792586c058e3b9af80ec9a1c17b6a27
#
_cell.length_a   1.000
_cell.length_b   1.000
_cell.length_c   1.000
_cell.angle_alpha   90.00
_cell.angle_beta   90.00
_cell.angle_gamma   90.00
#
_symmetry.space_group_name_H-M   'P 1'
#
loop_
_entity.id
_entity.type
_entity.pdbx_description
1 polymer ?
#
loop_
_entity_poly.entity_id
_entity_poly.type
_entity_poly.pdbx_seq_one_letter_code
_entity_poly.pdbx_strand_id
1 'polypeptide(L)'
;MEQLHQGDLLKIENIRHPVLVVSKDFFNSSGAVIGCPVIKDSIAGPLHIWMSVEDNEGYIQCEKLALLDLSVRGYKRIGRLPLAEMINISDAIQSIFEYVS
;
A
#
# COMPACT_ATOMS: atom_id res chain seq x y z
N MET A 1 11.78 5.70 15.54
CA MET A 1 10.84 5.54 14.42
C MET A 1 9.99 4.30 14.62
N GLU A 2 8.69 4.43 14.39
CA GLU A 2 7.77 3.31 14.49
C GLU A 2 8.06 2.30 13.37
N GLN A 3 8.02 1.01 13.71
CA GLN A 3 8.16 -0.03 12.70
C GLN A 3 6.87 -0.13 11.89
N LEU A 4 7.00 0.00 10.57
CA LEU A 4 5.86 -0.15 9.67
C LEU A 4 5.83 -1.56 9.09
N HIS A 5 4.61 -2.07 8.94
CA HIS A 5 4.37 -3.44 8.52
C HIS A 5 3.61 -3.49 7.20
N GLN A 6 3.79 -4.58 6.47
CA GLN A 6 2.99 -4.84 5.29
C GLN A 6 1.50 -4.83 5.67
N GLY A 7 0.71 -4.04 4.98
CA GLY A 7 -0.71 -3.87 5.27
C GLY A 7 -1.04 -2.61 6.05
N ASP A 8 -0.05 -1.88 6.55
CA ASP A 8 -0.32 -0.60 7.21
C ASP A 8 -0.83 0.40 6.18
N LEU A 9 -1.87 1.13 6.56
CA LEU A 9 -2.44 2.20 5.74
C LEU A 9 -1.97 3.53 6.32
N LEU A 10 -1.36 4.36 5.49
CA LEU A 10 -0.74 5.61 5.92
C LEU A 10 -1.37 6.83 5.27
N LYS A 11 -1.49 7.88 6.04
CA LYS A 11 -1.68 9.23 5.54
C LYS A 11 -0.29 9.87 5.55
N ILE A 12 0.20 10.28 4.38
CA ILE A 12 1.54 10.84 4.24
C ILE A 12 1.46 12.30 3.84
N GLU A 13 2.29 13.11 4.48
CA GLU A 13 2.36 14.55 4.24
C GLU A 13 2.63 14.85 2.77
N ASN A 14 1.84 15.77 2.20
CA ASN A 14 1.92 16.19 0.79
C ASN A 14 1.55 15.10 -0.23
N ILE A 15 0.95 14.01 0.21
CA ILE A 15 0.42 12.98 -0.68
C ILE A 15 -1.09 12.95 -0.52
N ARG A 16 -1.78 13.10 -1.65
CA ARG A 16 -3.23 13.29 -1.66
C ARG A 16 -4.02 12.09 -1.14
N HIS A 17 -3.66 10.90 -1.60
CA HIS A 17 -4.42 9.70 -1.26
C HIS A 17 -3.73 8.88 -0.18
N PRO A 18 -4.48 8.13 0.64
CA PRO A 18 -3.86 7.17 1.54
C PRO A 18 -2.97 6.20 0.78
N VAL A 19 -1.94 5.70 1.44
CA VAL A 19 -0.99 4.77 0.85
C VAL A 19 -0.99 3.47 1.65
N LEU A 20 -1.16 2.35 0.96
CA LEU A 20 -1.06 1.04 1.57
C LEU A 20 0.37 0.54 1.45
N VAL A 21 1.00 0.21 2.58
CA VAL A 21 2.35 -0.35 2.61
C VAL A 21 2.29 -1.79 2.13
N VAL A 22 3.01 -2.11 1.07
CA VAL A 22 3.05 -3.46 0.52
C VAL A 22 4.39 -4.16 0.73
N SER A 23 5.40 -3.43 1.16
CA SER A 23 6.72 -3.97 1.45
C SER A 23 6.79 -4.58 2.85
N LYS A 24 7.66 -5.58 3.01
CA LYS A 24 7.82 -6.32 4.26
C LYS A 24 8.68 -5.58 5.28
N ASP A 25 8.63 -6.05 6.51
CA ASP A 25 9.33 -5.47 7.65
C ASP A 25 10.82 -5.25 7.40
N PHE A 26 11.50 -6.25 6.81
CA PHE A 26 12.95 -6.13 6.61
C PHE A 26 13.29 -4.96 5.70
N PHE A 27 12.45 -4.68 4.71
CA PHE A 27 12.62 -3.53 3.83
C PHE A 27 12.28 -2.24 4.57
N ASN A 28 11.14 -2.25 5.27
CA ASN A 28 10.62 -1.07 5.95
C ASN A 28 11.57 -0.57 7.06
N SER A 29 12.40 -1.45 7.59
CA SER A 29 13.38 -1.09 8.62
C SER A 29 14.41 -0.07 8.14
N SER A 30 14.55 0.10 6.83
CA SER A 30 15.47 1.09 6.26
C SER A 30 14.97 2.52 6.41
N GLY A 31 13.70 2.72 6.77
CA GLY A 31 13.09 4.04 6.84
C GLY A 31 12.30 4.39 5.58
N ALA A 32 12.34 3.52 4.57
CA ALA A 32 11.56 3.67 3.35
C ALA A 32 10.53 2.55 3.27
N VAL A 33 9.45 2.77 2.54
CA VAL A 33 8.45 1.74 2.27
C VAL A 33 8.11 1.76 0.79
N ILE A 34 7.59 0.64 0.30
CA ILE A 34 6.98 0.60 -1.02
C ILE A 34 5.48 0.51 -0.78
N GLY A 35 4.73 1.39 -1.44
CA GLY A 35 3.30 1.47 -1.23
C GLY A 35 2.51 1.73 -2.49
N CYS A 36 1.20 1.53 -2.39
CA CYS A 36 0.25 1.78 -3.46
C CYS A 36 -0.80 2.76 -2.96
N PRO A 37 -1.20 3.73 -3.79
CA PRO A 37 -2.26 4.65 -3.40
C PRO A 37 -3.62 3.95 -3.37
N VAL A 38 -4.48 4.42 -2.47
CA VAL A 38 -5.87 3.97 -2.37
C VAL A 38 -6.75 5.10 -2.87
N ILE A 39 -7.44 4.88 -3.98
CA ILE A 39 -8.22 5.91 -4.66
C ILE A 39 -9.70 5.52 -4.67
N LYS A 40 -10.53 6.35 -4.07
CA LYS A 40 -11.96 6.07 -3.93
C LYS A 40 -12.69 6.08 -5.26
N ASP A 41 -12.38 7.02 -6.12
CA ASP A 41 -13.07 7.23 -7.38
C ASP A 41 -12.42 6.50 -8.56
N SER A 42 -11.78 5.38 -8.29
CA SER A 42 -11.16 4.57 -9.32
C SER A 42 -12.12 3.50 -9.84
N ILE A 43 -11.71 2.83 -10.91
CA ILE A 43 -12.48 1.76 -11.55
C ILE A 43 -11.93 0.41 -11.10
N ALA A 44 -12.83 -0.52 -10.77
CA ALA A 44 -12.45 -1.87 -10.40
C ALA A 44 -11.76 -2.60 -11.56
N GLY A 45 -10.83 -3.48 -11.25
CA GLY A 45 -10.11 -4.27 -12.23
C GLY A 45 -9.17 -5.25 -11.55
N PRO A 46 -8.44 -6.07 -12.33
CA PRO A 46 -7.54 -7.07 -11.74
C PRO A 46 -6.45 -6.47 -10.84
N LEU A 47 -6.04 -5.23 -11.12
CA LEU A 47 -5.01 -4.53 -10.35
C LEU A 47 -5.57 -3.42 -9.46
N HIS A 48 -6.89 -3.26 -9.42
CA HIS A 48 -7.57 -2.25 -8.61
C HIS A 48 -8.49 -2.98 -7.63
N ILE A 49 -7.99 -3.20 -6.42
CA ILE A 49 -8.67 -4.03 -5.43
C ILE A 49 -9.33 -3.15 -4.37
N TRP A 50 -10.63 -3.35 -4.16
CA TRP A 50 -11.38 -2.61 -3.16
C TRP A 50 -10.93 -2.96 -1.75
N MET A 51 -10.77 -1.95 -0.92
CA MET A 51 -10.54 -2.12 0.51
C MET A 51 -11.42 -1.19 1.31
N SER A 52 -11.71 -1.59 2.54
CA SER A 52 -12.42 -0.74 3.50
C SER A 52 -11.88 -1.05 4.89
N VAL A 53 -11.22 -0.07 5.50
CA VAL A 53 -10.63 -0.20 6.84
C VAL A 53 -10.92 1.09 7.60
N GLU A 54 -11.55 0.97 8.76
CA GLU A 54 -11.99 2.12 9.54
C GLU A 54 -12.88 3.02 8.66
N ASP A 55 -12.58 4.31 8.59
CA ASP A 55 -13.30 5.26 7.76
C ASP A 55 -12.65 5.44 6.39
N ASN A 56 -11.72 4.56 6.03
CA ASN A 56 -10.97 4.67 4.78
C ASN A 56 -11.38 3.57 3.83
N GLU A 57 -11.79 3.94 2.61
CA GLU A 57 -12.17 2.99 1.58
C GLU A 57 -11.73 3.46 0.22
N GLY A 58 -11.54 2.54 -0.70
CA GLY A 58 -11.13 2.85 -2.05
C GLY A 58 -10.53 1.65 -2.74
N TYR A 59 -10.05 1.87 -3.96
CA TYR A 59 -9.37 0.86 -4.75
C TYR A 59 -7.86 1.00 -4.61
N ILE A 60 -7.22 -0.07 -4.16
CA ILE A 60 -5.76 -0.13 -4.09
C ILE A 60 -5.24 -0.24 -5.51
N GLN A 61 -4.40 0.71 -5.92
CA GLN A 61 -3.84 0.76 -7.27
C GLN A 61 -2.54 -0.06 -7.30
N CYS A 62 -2.65 -1.36 -7.50
CA CYS A 62 -1.53 -2.29 -7.38
C CYS A 62 -0.40 -2.04 -8.37
N GLU A 63 -0.68 -1.43 -9.52
CA GLU A 63 0.33 -1.09 -10.52
C GLU A 63 1.06 0.22 -10.23
N LYS A 64 0.56 1.02 -9.29
CA LYS A 64 1.17 2.31 -8.98
C LYS A 64 2.07 2.21 -7.76
N LEU A 65 3.06 1.37 -7.86
CA LEU A 65 4.04 1.17 -6.80
C LEU A 65 4.97 2.37 -6.71
N ALA A 66 5.18 2.86 -5.49
CA ALA A 66 6.07 3.98 -5.24
C ALA A 66 6.95 3.71 -4.04
N LEU A 67 8.23 4.08 -4.18
CA LEU A 67 9.17 4.06 -3.06
C LEU A 67 9.04 5.38 -2.32
N LEU A 68 8.77 5.32 -1.03
CA LEU A 68 8.55 6.49 -0.21
C LEU A 68 9.54 6.51 0.95
N ASP A 69 10.32 7.57 1.02
CA ASP A 69 11.27 7.77 2.11
C ASP A 69 10.57 8.49 3.27
N LEU A 70 10.24 7.74 4.30
CA LEU A 70 9.52 8.27 5.45
C LEU A 70 10.43 8.89 6.50
N SER A 71 11.74 8.87 6.27
CA SER A 71 12.67 9.56 7.16
C SER A 71 12.63 11.07 6.97
N VAL A 72 12.09 11.54 5.83
CA VAL A 72 12.04 12.96 5.47
C VAL A 72 10.62 13.50 5.33
N ARG A 73 9.60 12.67 5.55
CA ARG A 73 8.19 13.07 5.44
C ARG A 73 7.42 12.71 6.69
N GLY A 74 6.51 13.59 7.09
CA GLY A 74 5.57 13.27 8.16
C GLY A 74 4.54 12.24 7.66
N TYR A 75 4.16 11.33 8.52
CA TYR A 75 3.15 10.34 8.20
C TYR A 75 2.39 9.91 9.45
N LYS A 76 1.23 9.31 9.23
CA LYS A 76 0.40 8.79 10.31
C LYS A 76 -0.24 7.48 9.84
N ARG A 77 -0.16 6.44 10.66
CA ARG A 77 -0.86 5.19 10.38
C ARG A 77 -2.34 5.38 10.72
N ILE A 78 -3.21 5.11 9.75
CA ILE A 78 -4.65 5.29 9.88
C ILE A 78 -5.44 4.00 9.81
N GLY A 79 -4.76 2.87 9.65
CA GLY A 79 -5.41 1.57 9.62
C GLY A 79 -4.44 0.47 9.26
N ARG A 80 -4.95 -0.75 9.19
CA ARG A 80 -4.17 -1.92 8.79
C ARG A 80 -5.10 -2.94 8.14
N LEU A 81 -4.71 -3.44 6.98
CA LEU A 81 -5.45 -4.51 6.30
C LEU A 81 -5.11 -5.87 6.94
N PRO A 82 -6.12 -6.77 7.03
CA PRO A 82 -5.87 -8.13 7.47
C PRO A 82 -4.91 -8.87 6.54
N LEU A 83 -4.17 -9.81 7.09
CA LEU A 83 -3.21 -10.61 6.32
C LEU A 83 -3.86 -11.30 5.11
N ALA A 84 -5.07 -11.82 5.28
CA ALA A 84 -5.77 -12.51 4.19
C ALA A 84 -5.95 -11.61 2.97
N GLU A 85 -6.25 -10.33 3.19
CA GLU A 85 -6.39 -9.38 2.07
C GLU A 85 -5.02 -9.02 1.47
N MET A 86 -3.99 -8.95 2.30
CA MET A 86 -2.64 -8.67 1.83
C MET A 86 -2.11 -9.76 0.91
N ILE A 87 -2.51 -11.01 1.12
CA ILE A 87 -2.12 -12.11 0.24
C ILE A 87 -2.63 -11.86 -1.17
N ASN A 88 -3.90 -11.47 -1.31
CA ASN A 88 -4.51 -11.17 -2.61
C ASN A 88 -3.83 -9.98 -3.29
N ILE A 89 -3.51 -8.95 -2.52
CA ILE A 89 -2.85 -7.76 -3.04
C ILE A 89 -1.43 -8.10 -3.51
N SER A 90 -0.71 -8.87 -2.71
CA SER A 90 0.63 -9.31 -3.06
C SER A 90 0.63 -10.14 -4.34
N ASP A 91 -0.34 -11.05 -4.49
CA ASP A 91 -0.50 -11.86 -5.69
C ASP A 91 -0.76 -10.98 -6.92
N ALA A 92 -1.61 -9.97 -6.78
CA ALA A 92 -1.90 -9.04 -7.87
C ALA A 92 -0.64 -8.28 -8.30
N ILE A 93 0.15 -7.81 -7.34
CA ILE A 93 1.39 -7.10 -7.62
C ILE A 93 2.40 -8.02 -8.32
N GLN A 94 2.54 -9.24 -7.83
CA GLN A 94 3.46 -10.22 -8.43
C GLN A 94 3.08 -10.54 -9.87
N SER A 95 1.79 -10.53 -10.19
CA SER A 95 1.32 -10.82 -11.54
C SER A 95 1.84 -9.82 -12.58
N ILE A 96 2.16 -8.61 -12.15
CA ILE A 96 2.72 -7.58 -13.03
C ILE A 96 4.12 -7.98 -13.53
N PHE A 97 4.85 -8.70 -12.71
CA PHE A 97 6.23 -9.08 -12.96
C PHE A 97 6.38 -10.55 -13.36
N GLU A 98 5.27 -11.24 -13.56
CA GLU A 98 5.31 -12.65 -13.92
C GLU A 98 6.01 -12.86 -15.26
N TYR A 99 6.84 -13.88 -15.27
CA TYR A 99 7.55 -14.24 -16.49
C TYR A 99 6.57 -14.91 -17.45
N VAL A 100 6.39 -14.33 -18.62
CA VAL A 100 5.49 -14.86 -19.63
C VAL A 100 6.31 -15.48 -20.73
N SER A 101 6.08 -16.75 -20.95
CA SER A 101 6.71 -17.46 -22.06
C SER A 101 5.82 -17.41 -23.29
#